data_8de3fbc41279f21f0890b607d0e87a47
#
_entry.id   8de3fbc41279f21f0890b607d0e87a47
#
_cell.length_a   1.000
_cell.length_b   1.000
_cell.length_c   1.000
_cell.angle_alpha   90.00
_cell.angle_beta   90.00
_cell.angle_gamma   90.00
#
_symmetry.space_group_name_H-M   'P 1'
#
loop_
_entity.id
_entity.type
_entity.pdbx_description
1 polymer ?
#
loop_
_entity_poly.entity_id
_entity_poly.type
_entity_poly.pdbx_seq_one_letter_code
_entity_poly.pdbx_strand_id
1 'polypeptide(L)'
;MKKLFESRKLLTASVLTLMLVAVTIITHETGSQDPQNAVAQNESADSAQLQTANVTGELTQPAGGNPYGGEKIGDIAITSDGHQTNINGLVSASPSEGNVHEAWLSDTGGSGYILSLGQLNENGTINVSQYMVNPFTYTEFFITEEPQDDVDPNSADAIAGVQLEAPFGQ
;
A
#
# COMPACT_ATOMS: atom_id res chain seq x y z
N MET A 1 -31.14 12.69 45.89
CA MET A 1 -29.69 12.58 46.15
C MET A 1 -28.95 12.80 44.84
N LYS A 2 -28.34 13.99 44.70
CA LYS A 2 -27.53 14.36 43.52
C LYS A 2 -26.12 13.93 43.78
N LYS A 3 -25.49 13.14 42.85
CA LYS A 3 -24.04 12.94 42.80
C LYS A 3 -23.52 13.56 41.52
N LEU A 4 -22.79 14.66 41.71
CA LEU A 4 -21.92 15.25 40.71
C LEU A 4 -20.76 14.27 40.40
N PHE A 5 -20.48 14.05 39.12
CA PHE A 5 -19.23 13.50 38.66
C PHE A 5 -18.41 14.61 37.99
N GLU A 6 -17.31 14.96 38.64
CA GLU A 6 -16.35 15.94 38.15
C GLU A 6 -15.54 15.37 36.98
N SER A 7 -15.50 16.10 35.88
CA SER A 7 -14.62 15.89 34.75
C SER A 7 -13.17 16.24 35.11
N ARG A 8 -12.27 15.28 35.17
CA ARG A 8 -10.83 15.55 35.21
C ARG A 8 -10.31 15.71 33.78
N LYS A 9 -10.01 16.95 33.42
CA LYS A 9 -9.25 17.29 32.19
C LYS A 9 -7.78 16.90 32.40
N LEU A 10 -7.32 15.92 31.69
CA LEU A 10 -5.89 15.61 31.53
C LEU A 10 -5.32 16.49 30.41
N LEU A 11 -4.49 17.44 30.79
CA LEU A 11 -3.62 18.19 29.88
C LEU A 11 -2.42 17.29 29.54
N THR A 12 -2.33 16.87 28.29
CA THR A 12 -1.10 16.28 27.76
C THR A 12 -0.25 17.39 27.14
N ALA A 13 0.89 17.67 27.78
CA ALA A 13 1.90 18.58 27.27
C ALA A 13 2.65 17.94 26.10
N SER A 14 2.58 18.59 24.93
CA SER A 14 3.35 18.22 23.74
C SER A 14 4.76 18.77 23.88
N VAL A 15 5.76 17.90 24.00
CA VAL A 15 7.17 18.26 23.95
C VAL A 15 7.61 18.31 22.49
N LEU A 16 7.79 19.53 22.00
CA LEU A 16 8.34 19.80 20.66
C LEU A 16 9.87 19.73 20.75
N THR A 17 10.46 18.65 20.27
CA THR A 17 11.92 18.50 20.19
C THR A 17 12.42 19.13 18.88
N LEU A 18 13.02 20.31 18.99
CA LEU A 18 13.67 21.03 17.89
C LEU A 18 15.06 20.42 17.65
N MET A 19 15.24 19.69 16.55
CA MET A 19 16.58 19.25 16.10
C MET A 19 17.23 20.37 15.29
N LEU A 20 18.29 20.93 15.85
CA LEU A 20 19.18 21.92 15.21
C LEU A 20 20.18 21.14 14.35
N VAL A 21 20.07 21.24 13.03
CA VAL A 21 21.08 20.72 12.10
C VAL A 21 22.17 21.80 11.92
N ALA A 22 23.37 21.56 12.45
CA ALA A 22 24.53 22.40 12.22
C ALA A 22 25.14 22.08 10.85
N VAL A 23 25.05 23.03 9.91
CA VAL A 23 25.75 22.98 8.63
C VAL A 23 27.16 23.50 8.85
N THR A 24 28.16 22.64 8.78
CA THR A 24 29.58 23.02 8.81
C THR A 24 30.02 23.32 7.39
N ILE A 25 30.27 24.61 7.08
CA ILE A 25 30.87 25.04 5.82
C ILE A 25 32.39 24.95 5.98
N ILE A 26 33.02 24.02 5.27
CA ILE A 26 34.48 23.94 5.15
C ILE A 26 34.85 24.69 3.87
N THR A 27 35.44 25.88 4.04
CA THR A 27 36.13 26.62 2.96
C THR A 27 37.52 26.07 2.82
N HIS A 28 37.88 25.49 1.67
CA HIS A 28 39.26 25.18 1.32
C HIS A 28 39.76 26.18 0.31
N GLU A 29 40.91 26.75 0.67
CA GLU A 29 41.65 27.73 -0.11
C GLU A 29 42.30 27.13 -1.38
N THR A 30 42.42 28.00 -2.35
CA THR A 30 43.02 27.85 -3.66
C THR A 30 44.47 27.41 -3.66
N GLY A 31 44.78 26.35 -4.40
CA GLY A 31 46.13 26.00 -4.82
C GLY A 31 46.14 25.72 -6.32
N SER A 32 47.02 26.45 -7.04
CA SER A 32 47.13 26.58 -8.49
C SER A 32 47.46 25.29 -9.26
N GLN A 33 46.80 25.21 -10.42
CA GLN A 33 47.26 24.75 -11.73
C GLN A 33 47.96 23.37 -11.91
N ASP A 34 47.29 22.47 -12.60
CA ASP A 34 47.85 21.86 -13.81
C ASP A 34 46.67 21.30 -14.72
N PRO A 35 46.66 21.62 -16.02
CA PRO A 35 45.57 21.21 -16.89
C PRO A 35 45.97 19.95 -17.68
N GLN A 36 45.73 18.76 -17.16
CA GLN A 36 45.64 17.56 -18.00
C GLN A 36 44.95 16.41 -17.26
N ASN A 37 43.86 16.04 -17.83
CA ASN A 37 43.05 14.85 -17.61
C ASN A 37 41.68 15.09 -16.97
N ALA A 38 40.84 15.81 -17.70
CA ALA A 38 39.41 15.78 -17.44
C ALA A 38 38.85 14.42 -17.91
N VAL A 39 39.01 13.40 -17.09
CA VAL A 39 38.11 12.26 -17.11
C VAL A 39 36.84 12.78 -16.46
N ALA A 40 35.84 13.01 -17.28
CA ALA A 40 34.48 13.30 -16.82
C ALA A 40 33.98 12.07 -16.07
N GLN A 41 34.20 12.04 -14.76
CA GLN A 41 33.42 11.17 -13.88
C GLN A 41 32.05 11.86 -13.69
N ASN A 42 31.20 11.67 -14.68
CA ASN A 42 29.79 11.96 -14.57
C ASN A 42 29.11 10.74 -13.97
N GLU A 43 29.51 10.39 -12.76
CA GLU A 43 28.77 9.44 -11.93
C GLU A 43 27.84 10.22 -10.99
N SER A 44 26.90 10.91 -11.57
CA SER A 44 25.60 11.04 -10.93
C SER A 44 24.90 9.70 -11.16
N ALA A 45 25.30 8.68 -10.43
CA ALA A 45 24.41 7.59 -10.15
C ALA A 45 23.27 8.23 -9.34
N ASP A 46 22.25 8.63 -10.06
CA ASP A 46 20.91 8.84 -9.52
C ASP A 46 20.54 7.49 -8.89
N SER A 47 20.84 7.37 -7.61
CA SER A 47 20.36 6.27 -6.80
C SER A 47 18.87 6.52 -6.73
N ALA A 48 18.13 5.94 -7.68
CA ALA A 48 16.69 5.89 -7.62
C ALA A 48 16.34 5.33 -6.24
N GLN A 49 15.94 6.22 -5.34
CA GLN A 49 15.51 5.81 -4.00
C GLN A 49 14.30 4.93 -4.24
N LEU A 50 14.45 3.63 -3.95
CA LEU A 50 13.34 2.71 -3.98
C LEU A 50 12.25 3.28 -3.08
N GLN A 51 11.11 3.56 -3.70
CA GLN A 51 9.96 4.08 -2.97
C GLN A 51 9.42 2.96 -2.09
N THR A 52 9.35 3.20 -0.79
CA THR A 52 8.74 2.26 0.14
C THR A 52 7.32 2.68 0.46
N ALA A 53 6.43 1.71 0.57
CA ALA A 53 5.04 1.92 0.93
C ALA A 53 4.66 1.05 2.12
N ASN A 54 3.74 1.57 2.93
CA ASN A 54 3.00 0.84 3.94
C ASN A 54 1.58 1.42 3.95
N VAL A 55 0.65 0.72 3.32
CA VAL A 55 -0.73 1.14 3.15
C VAL A 55 -1.64 0.14 3.82
N THR A 56 -2.65 0.64 4.53
CA THR A 56 -3.73 -0.16 5.10
C THR A 56 -5.06 0.34 4.58
N GLY A 57 -6.04 -0.56 4.44
CA GLY A 57 -7.37 -0.18 3.97
C GLY A 57 -8.45 -1.08 4.54
N GLU A 58 -9.66 -0.55 4.60
CA GLU A 58 -10.85 -1.31 4.95
C GLU A 58 -11.48 -1.88 3.68
N LEU A 59 -11.73 -3.19 3.67
CA LEU A 59 -12.44 -3.84 2.58
C LEU A 59 -13.93 -3.66 2.77
N THR A 60 -14.53 -2.88 1.88
CA THR A 60 -15.96 -2.53 1.94
C THR A 60 -16.71 -3.06 0.74
N GLN A 61 -17.97 -3.46 0.96
CA GLN A 61 -18.86 -3.92 -0.09
C GLN A 61 -19.24 -2.77 -1.05
N PRO A 62 -19.71 -3.07 -2.27
CA PRO A 62 -20.29 -2.07 -3.15
C PRO A 62 -21.48 -1.35 -2.51
N ALA A 63 -21.61 -0.04 -2.75
CA ALA A 63 -22.73 0.75 -2.24
C ALA A 63 -23.09 1.91 -3.19
N GLY A 64 -24.38 2.08 -3.43
CA GLY A 64 -24.90 3.24 -4.16
C GLY A 64 -24.40 3.37 -5.61
N GLY A 65 -24.03 2.25 -6.25
CA GLY A 65 -23.44 2.22 -7.59
C GLY A 65 -21.92 2.45 -7.60
N ASN A 66 -21.29 2.62 -6.44
CA ASN A 66 -19.84 2.62 -6.31
C ASN A 66 -19.33 1.21 -6.00
N PRO A 67 -18.13 0.84 -6.48
CA PRO A 67 -17.56 -0.48 -6.22
C PRO A 67 -17.21 -0.71 -4.75
N TYR A 68 -17.09 0.36 -3.94
CA TYR A 68 -16.74 0.32 -2.51
C TYR A 68 -17.55 1.34 -1.72
N GLY A 69 -17.40 1.34 -0.38
CA GLY A 69 -18.02 2.33 0.52
C GLY A 69 -19.28 1.83 1.22
N GLY A 70 -19.60 0.55 1.09
CA GLY A 70 -20.67 -0.12 1.83
C GLY A 70 -20.22 -0.66 3.17
N GLU A 71 -20.81 -1.79 3.58
CA GLU A 71 -20.45 -2.46 4.83
C GLU A 71 -18.98 -2.94 4.79
N LYS A 72 -18.26 -2.72 5.89
CA LYS A 72 -16.91 -3.26 6.07
C LYS A 72 -16.99 -4.76 6.33
N ILE A 73 -16.27 -5.54 5.53
CA ILE A 73 -16.17 -7.00 5.68
C ILE A 73 -14.72 -7.48 5.85
N GLY A 74 -13.75 -6.59 5.91
CA GLY A 74 -12.36 -6.97 6.07
C GLY A 74 -11.39 -5.82 6.17
N ASP A 75 -10.11 -6.18 6.27
CA ASP A 75 -8.97 -5.27 6.31
C ASP A 75 -7.84 -5.78 5.44
N ILE A 76 -7.04 -4.86 4.90
CA ILE A 76 -5.84 -5.14 4.11
C ILE A 76 -4.66 -4.30 4.58
N ALA A 77 -3.47 -4.88 4.54
CA ALA A 77 -2.20 -4.19 4.72
C ALA A 77 -1.24 -4.58 3.60
N ILE A 78 -0.67 -3.59 2.92
CA ILE A 78 0.29 -3.78 1.84
C ILE A 78 1.57 -3.05 2.20
N THR A 79 2.70 -3.76 2.18
CA THR A 79 4.03 -3.17 2.30
C THR A 79 4.84 -3.49 1.05
N SER A 80 5.57 -2.50 0.53
CA SER A 80 6.45 -2.69 -0.62
C SER A 80 7.71 -1.85 -0.47
N ASP A 81 8.82 -2.38 -0.96
CA ASP A 81 10.08 -1.65 -1.13
C ASP A 81 10.31 -1.21 -2.59
N GLY A 82 9.25 -1.26 -3.40
CA GLY A 82 9.29 -0.99 -4.83
C GLY A 82 9.50 -2.23 -5.70
N HIS A 83 9.81 -3.37 -5.07
CA HIS A 83 9.98 -4.66 -5.76
C HIS A 83 9.33 -5.80 -4.97
N GLN A 84 9.79 -6.04 -3.74
CA GLN A 84 9.18 -7.05 -2.88
C GLN A 84 7.91 -6.46 -2.26
N THR A 85 6.78 -7.06 -2.58
CA THR A 85 5.47 -6.64 -2.08
C THR A 85 4.87 -7.73 -1.21
N ASN A 86 4.48 -7.35 0.01
CA ASN A 86 3.81 -8.23 0.95
C ASN A 86 2.39 -7.71 1.17
N ILE A 87 1.42 -8.59 1.00
CA ILE A 87 -0.01 -8.30 1.14
C ILE A 87 -0.59 -9.23 2.19
N ASN A 88 -1.18 -8.66 3.22
CA ASN A 88 -1.84 -9.37 4.29
C ASN A 88 -3.26 -8.85 4.42
N GLY A 89 -4.24 -9.74 4.45
CA GLY A 89 -5.64 -9.34 4.57
C GLY A 89 -6.47 -10.37 5.29
N LEU A 90 -7.63 -9.91 5.77
CA LEU A 90 -8.65 -10.73 6.39
C LEU A 90 -10.02 -10.30 5.89
N VAL A 91 -10.79 -11.26 5.42
CA VAL A 91 -12.21 -11.09 5.04
C VAL A 91 -13.05 -11.91 6.02
N SER A 92 -14.01 -11.27 6.67
CA SER A 92 -14.88 -11.89 7.66
C SER A 92 -16.10 -12.61 7.05
N ALA A 93 -16.45 -12.30 5.79
CA ALA A 93 -17.47 -13.00 5.05
C ALA A 93 -16.99 -14.41 4.64
N SER A 94 -17.89 -15.38 4.62
CA SER A 94 -17.62 -16.70 4.06
C SER A 94 -18.15 -16.78 2.63
N PRO A 95 -17.44 -17.45 1.70
CA PRO A 95 -17.98 -17.68 0.36
C PRO A 95 -19.20 -18.60 0.41
N SER A 96 -20.02 -18.52 -0.63
CA SER A 96 -21.15 -19.44 -0.84
C SER A 96 -20.65 -20.86 -1.08
N GLU A 97 -21.54 -21.84 -0.89
CA GLU A 97 -21.22 -23.27 -1.11
C GLU A 97 -20.74 -23.50 -2.55
N GLY A 98 -19.57 -24.12 -2.69
CA GLY A 98 -18.93 -24.41 -3.98
C GLY A 98 -18.09 -23.27 -4.53
N ASN A 99 -18.01 -22.14 -3.82
CA ASN A 99 -17.19 -20.98 -4.19
C ASN A 99 -16.02 -20.77 -3.25
N VAL A 100 -15.09 -19.94 -3.67
CA VAL A 100 -13.93 -19.46 -2.91
C VAL A 100 -13.82 -17.94 -3.05
N HIS A 101 -13.19 -17.29 -2.11
CA HIS A 101 -12.77 -15.90 -2.29
C HIS A 101 -11.42 -15.86 -2.96
N GLU A 102 -11.26 -14.96 -3.93
CA GLU A 102 -9.99 -14.68 -4.59
C GLU A 102 -9.65 -13.20 -4.47
N ALA A 103 -8.37 -12.91 -4.31
CA ALA A 103 -7.86 -11.55 -4.15
C ALA A 103 -7.15 -11.06 -5.42
N TRP A 104 -7.32 -9.79 -5.71
CA TRP A 104 -6.83 -9.16 -6.92
C TRP A 104 -6.25 -7.78 -6.67
N LEU A 105 -5.27 -7.40 -7.50
CA LEU A 105 -4.84 -6.02 -7.70
C LEU A 105 -5.27 -5.55 -9.09
N SER A 106 -5.71 -4.31 -9.20
CA SER A 106 -6.12 -3.72 -10.48
C SER A 106 -5.49 -2.35 -10.71
N ASP A 107 -5.08 -2.10 -11.94
CA ASP A 107 -4.68 -0.79 -12.46
C ASP A 107 -5.84 -0.20 -13.29
N THR A 108 -6.88 0.26 -12.62
CA THR A 108 -8.05 0.86 -13.27
C THR A 108 -7.78 2.25 -13.81
N GLY A 109 -6.73 2.93 -13.31
CA GLY A 109 -6.33 4.28 -13.75
C GLY A 109 -5.46 4.31 -15.01
N GLY A 110 -4.87 3.18 -15.39
CA GLY A 110 -3.86 3.09 -16.44
C GLY A 110 -4.14 2.02 -17.48
N SER A 111 -3.50 0.87 -17.35
CA SER A 111 -3.54 -0.21 -18.35
C SER A 111 -4.81 -1.05 -18.33
N GLY A 112 -5.58 -1.00 -17.25
CA GLY A 112 -6.70 -1.92 -16.99
C GLY A 112 -6.23 -3.33 -16.66
N TYR A 113 -4.94 -3.51 -16.31
CA TYR A 113 -4.37 -4.79 -15.97
C TYR A 113 -4.88 -5.27 -14.60
N ILE A 114 -5.25 -6.53 -14.52
CA ILE A 114 -5.70 -7.19 -13.30
C ILE A 114 -4.72 -8.32 -12.98
N LEU A 115 -4.28 -8.39 -11.71
CA LEU A 115 -3.38 -9.42 -11.21
C LEU A 115 -4.07 -10.23 -10.13
N SER A 116 -4.25 -11.53 -10.37
CA SER A 116 -4.65 -12.47 -9.33
C SER A 116 -3.53 -12.62 -8.30
N LEU A 117 -3.90 -12.54 -7.04
CA LEU A 117 -3.05 -12.82 -5.89
C LEU A 117 -3.31 -14.22 -5.31
N GLY A 118 -4.32 -14.90 -5.85
CA GLY A 118 -4.76 -16.23 -5.45
C GLY A 118 -5.89 -16.24 -4.45
N GLN A 119 -6.31 -17.45 -4.14
CA GLN A 119 -7.45 -17.71 -3.26
C GLN A 119 -7.11 -17.42 -1.80
N LEU A 120 -8.09 -16.91 -1.07
CA LEU A 120 -8.03 -16.80 0.39
C LEU A 120 -8.10 -18.21 1.00
N ASN A 121 -7.48 -18.37 2.16
CA ASN A 121 -7.62 -19.63 2.88
C ASN A 121 -9.04 -19.76 3.53
N GLU A 122 -9.33 -20.93 4.07
CA GLU A 122 -10.63 -21.23 4.69
C GLU A 122 -11.02 -20.28 5.84
N ASN A 123 -10.05 -19.58 6.43
CA ASN A 123 -10.28 -18.59 7.48
C ASN A 123 -10.45 -17.17 6.93
N GLY A 124 -10.55 -17.00 5.61
CA GLY A 124 -10.69 -15.70 4.95
C GLY A 124 -9.41 -14.86 4.96
N THR A 125 -8.24 -15.45 5.22
CA THR A 125 -6.98 -14.70 5.20
C THR A 125 -6.24 -14.87 3.88
N ILE A 126 -5.58 -13.79 3.46
CA ILE A 126 -4.59 -13.79 2.39
C ILE A 126 -3.23 -13.37 2.94
N ASN A 127 -2.19 -14.09 2.53
CA ASN A 127 -0.79 -13.77 2.79
C ASN A 127 -0.01 -13.99 1.52
N VAL A 128 0.36 -12.91 0.85
CA VAL A 128 1.12 -12.93 -0.40
C VAL A 128 2.44 -12.21 -0.19
N SER A 129 3.52 -12.79 -0.68
CA SER A 129 4.83 -12.17 -0.73
C SER A 129 5.43 -12.46 -2.10
N GLN A 130 5.49 -11.44 -2.95
CA GLN A 130 5.98 -11.64 -4.32
C GLN A 130 6.77 -10.44 -4.83
N TYR A 131 7.62 -10.71 -5.81
CA TYR A 131 8.36 -9.70 -6.53
C TYR A 131 7.49 -9.10 -7.64
N MET A 132 7.35 -7.77 -7.64
CA MET A 132 6.61 -7.01 -8.64
C MET A 132 7.53 -5.98 -9.30
N VAL A 133 7.47 -5.84 -10.62
CA VAL A 133 8.31 -4.89 -11.36
C VAL A 133 7.94 -3.44 -11.04
N ASN A 134 6.64 -3.17 -10.92
CA ASN A 134 6.12 -1.85 -10.58
C ASN A 134 4.83 -2.00 -9.76
N PRO A 135 4.93 -2.23 -8.43
CA PRO A 135 3.77 -2.44 -7.60
C PRO A 135 2.89 -1.19 -7.46
N PHE A 136 3.44 0.01 -7.71
CA PHE A 136 2.75 1.27 -7.49
C PHE A 136 1.78 1.66 -8.61
N THR A 137 1.74 0.94 -9.73
CA THR A 137 0.73 1.15 -10.78
C THR A 137 -0.67 0.71 -10.37
N TYR A 138 -0.78 -0.21 -9.41
CA TYR A 138 -2.09 -0.68 -8.97
C TYR A 138 -2.82 0.39 -8.17
N THR A 139 -4.10 0.59 -8.51
CA THR A 139 -4.98 1.59 -7.89
C THR A 139 -5.98 0.99 -6.93
N GLU A 140 -6.23 -0.31 -7.04
CA GLU A 140 -7.27 -1.00 -6.29
C GLU A 140 -6.81 -2.38 -5.82
N PHE A 141 -7.30 -2.76 -4.65
CA PHE A 141 -7.31 -4.13 -4.17
C PHE A 141 -8.78 -4.55 -3.99
N PHE A 142 -9.14 -5.72 -4.50
CA PHE A 142 -10.50 -6.22 -4.36
C PHE A 142 -10.56 -7.73 -4.20
N ILE A 143 -11.70 -8.20 -3.71
CA ILE A 143 -12.03 -9.61 -3.51
C ILE A 143 -13.24 -9.95 -4.37
N THR A 144 -13.17 -11.10 -5.00
CA THR A 144 -14.30 -11.72 -5.74
C THR A 144 -14.75 -13.00 -5.06
N GLU A 145 -15.90 -13.49 -5.47
CA GLU A 145 -16.37 -14.84 -5.18
C GLU A 145 -16.36 -15.64 -6.47
N GLU A 146 -15.43 -16.62 -6.54
CA GLU A 146 -15.19 -17.43 -7.73
C GLU A 146 -15.65 -18.87 -7.50
N PRO A 147 -16.11 -19.61 -8.55
CA PRO A 147 -16.30 -21.05 -8.44
C PRO A 147 -14.99 -21.74 -8.05
N GLN A 148 -15.06 -22.76 -7.20
CA GLN A 148 -13.86 -23.46 -6.71
C GLN A 148 -13.03 -24.14 -7.82
N ASP A 149 -13.66 -24.48 -8.93
CA ASP A 149 -13.05 -25.14 -10.10
C ASP A 149 -12.87 -24.19 -11.28
N ASP A 150 -12.91 -22.86 -11.03
CA ASP A 150 -12.77 -21.85 -12.07
C ASP A 150 -11.39 -21.91 -12.73
N VAL A 151 -11.40 -21.85 -14.05
CA VAL A 151 -10.21 -21.79 -14.91
C VAL A 151 -10.18 -20.49 -15.74
N ASP A 152 -11.16 -19.60 -15.56
CA ASP A 152 -11.19 -18.30 -16.22
C ASP A 152 -10.17 -17.37 -15.56
N PRO A 153 -9.23 -16.77 -16.33
CA PRO A 153 -8.27 -15.81 -15.79
C PRO A 153 -8.87 -14.43 -15.47
N ASN A 154 -10.16 -14.22 -15.77
CA ASN A 154 -10.85 -12.98 -15.51
C ASN A 154 -11.55 -13.04 -14.14
N SER A 155 -11.49 -11.94 -13.39
CA SER A 155 -12.21 -11.83 -12.13
C SER A 155 -13.72 -11.74 -12.33
N ALA A 156 -14.48 -12.34 -11.43
CA ALA A 156 -15.91 -12.04 -11.28
C ALA A 156 -16.13 -10.60 -10.74
N ASP A 157 -17.39 -10.25 -10.50
CA ASP A 157 -17.72 -8.97 -9.87
C ASP A 157 -17.15 -8.89 -8.45
N ALA A 158 -16.59 -7.72 -8.10
CA ALA A 158 -16.04 -7.51 -6.77
C ALA A 158 -17.14 -7.57 -5.70
N ILE A 159 -16.93 -8.37 -4.68
CA ILE A 159 -17.79 -8.42 -3.48
C ILE A 159 -17.36 -7.42 -2.40
N ALA A 160 -16.11 -7.05 -2.39
CA ALA A 160 -15.53 -5.99 -1.57
C ALA A 160 -14.19 -5.54 -2.12
N GLY A 161 -13.77 -4.35 -1.71
CA GLY A 161 -12.45 -3.85 -2.07
C GLY A 161 -12.16 -2.50 -1.45
N VAL A 162 -11.04 -1.92 -1.88
CA VAL A 162 -10.57 -0.63 -1.43
C VAL A 162 -9.74 0.04 -2.53
N GLN A 163 -9.88 1.36 -2.66
CA GLN A 163 -8.97 2.17 -3.44
C GLN A 163 -7.68 2.39 -2.66
N LEU A 164 -6.55 2.10 -3.28
CA LEU A 164 -5.24 2.22 -2.66
C LEU A 164 -4.79 3.68 -2.63
N GLU A 165 -4.23 4.10 -1.50
CA GLU A 165 -3.66 5.43 -1.34
C GLU A 165 -2.22 5.50 -1.85
N ALA A 166 -1.75 6.73 -2.11
CA ALA A 166 -0.36 6.93 -2.52
C ALA A 166 0.64 6.24 -1.56
N PRO A 167 1.71 5.62 -2.09
CA PRO A 167 2.25 5.79 -3.44
C PRO A 167 1.63 4.89 -4.52
N PHE A 168 0.66 4.07 -4.21
CA PHE A 168 -0.08 3.31 -5.21
C PHE A 168 -0.90 4.24 -6.12
N GLY A 169 -1.16 3.82 -7.37
CA GLY A 169 -1.87 4.62 -8.36
C GLY A 169 -0.99 5.68 -9.03
N GLN A 170 0.34 5.44 -9.15
CA GLN A 170 1.29 6.37 -9.79
C GLN A 170 2.00 5.76 -11.00
#